data_bc19916d696d9bf048b3d5adf05ef419
#
_entry.id   bc19916d696d9bf048b3d5adf05ef419
#
_cell.length_a   1.000
_cell.length_b   1.000
_cell.length_c   1.000
_cell.angle_alpha   90.00
_cell.angle_beta   90.00
_cell.angle_gamma   90.00
#
_symmetry.space_group_name_H-M   'P 1'
#
loop_
_entity.id
_entity.type
_entity.pdbx_description
1 polymer ?
#
loop_
_entity_poly.entity_id
_entity_poly.type
_entity_poly.pdbx_seq_one_letter_code
_entity_poly.pdbx_strand_id
1 'polypeptide(L)'
;MHVDQSDGDNNDNDSFDLDAAYAVETPDDNRHLYKNWAATYDTGFVDKNKYSYPKRIAEICAASVSTTDALRVIDIGCGTGVVGVRLSELLPHAVIDGADISAEMLHFAASKVRADANPVYGELSEVDLTLPITFAQSRYDMLISAGTFTHGHLGPDSLIAVVSTLKPGGQAFVGINKQHFVANGFEQALQSAVASGLITEPTYIEIQMYDEGSAHYGDVAIVAKFRKA
;
A
#
# COMPACT_ATOMS: atom_id res chain seq x y z
N MET A 1 24.12 33.22 44.90
CA MET A 1 23.08 33.22 43.87
C MET A 1 23.43 32.14 42.87
N HIS A 2 22.87 30.96 43.03
CA HIS A 2 22.93 29.88 42.04
C HIS A 2 21.71 30.03 41.13
N VAL A 3 21.95 30.19 39.87
CA VAL A 3 20.91 30.13 38.82
C VAL A 3 20.94 28.71 38.33
N ASP A 4 19.88 28.00 38.64
CA ASP A 4 19.58 26.66 38.18
C ASP A 4 19.11 26.80 36.70
N GLN A 5 19.84 26.24 35.77
CA GLN A 5 19.40 26.08 34.39
C GLN A 5 18.81 24.69 34.28
N SER A 6 17.49 24.65 34.32
CA SER A 6 16.70 23.47 33.93
C SER A 6 16.87 23.23 32.45
N ASP A 7 17.60 22.17 32.13
CA ASP A 7 17.65 21.59 30.80
C ASP A 7 16.24 21.19 30.36
N GLY A 8 15.82 21.76 29.25
CA GLY A 8 14.57 21.38 28.60
C GLY A 8 14.69 19.96 28.06
N ASP A 9 13.89 19.06 28.60
CA ASP A 9 13.63 17.76 28.04
C ASP A 9 13.08 17.95 26.64
N ASN A 10 13.93 17.74 25.60
CA ASN A 10 13.52 17.48 24.26
C ASN A 10 12.83 16.11 24.26
N ASN A 11 11.54 16.15 24.22
CA ASN A 11 10.67 14.98 24.04
C ASN A 11 10.80 14.53 22.57
N ASP A 12 11.87 13.77 22.24
CA ASP A 12 12.07 13.06 20.97
C ASP A 12 11.16 11.81 20.89
N ASN A 13 9.89 11.97 21.24
CA ASN A 13 8.91 10.88 21.21
C ASN A 13 8.15 10.79 19.88
N ASP A 14 8.76 11.25 18.80
CA ASP A 14 8.18 11.26 17.42
C ASP A 14 8.91 10.27 16.51
N SER A 15 9.55 9.23 17.05
CA SER A 15 10.15 8.16 16.26
C SER A 15 9.07 7.13 15.92
N PHE A 16 8.77 6.97 14.62
CA PHE A 16 7.98 5.84 14.14
C PHE A 16 8.69 4.54 14.51
N ASP A 17 8.06 3.76 15.37
CA ASP A 17 8.57 2.48 15.81
C ASP A 17 8.14 1.41 14.78
N LEU A 18 9.06 1.09 13.86
CA LEU A 18 8.85 0.03 12.86
C LEU A 18 8.75 -1.35 13.50
N ASP A 19 9.41 -1.57 14.63
CA ASP A 19 9.29 -2.83 15.36
C ASP A 19 7.86 -2.98 15.90
N ALA A 20 7.23 -1.89 16.34
CA ALA A 20 5.81 -1.87 16.72
C ALA A 20 4.90 -2.15 15.50
N ALA A 21 5.24 -1.64 14.31
CA ALA A 21 4.49 -1.94 13.08
C ALA A 21 4.58 -3.41 12.68
N TYR A 22 5.73 -4.03 12.89
CA TYR A 22 5.92 -5.46 12.61
C TYR A 22 5.39 -6.38 13.71
N ALA A 23 5.11 -5.84 14.91
CA ALA A 23 4.55 -6.58 16.04
C ALA A 23 3.01 -6.58 16.08
N VAL A 24 2.35 -5.98 15.10
CA VAL A 24 0.88 -5.96 14.98
C VAL A 24 0.37 -7.38 14.70
N GLU A 25 -0.63 -7.84 15.47
CA GLU A 25 -1.17 -9.19 15.35
C GLU A 25 -2.65 -9.21 14.92
N THR A 26 -3.38 -8.11 15.15
CA THR A 26 -4.82 -8.04 14.90
C THR A 26 -5.20 -6.82 14.04
N PRO A 27 -6.36 -6.85 13.36
CA PRO A 27 -6.90 -5.67 12.67
C PRO A 27 -7.06 -4.44 13.58
N ASP A 28 -7.41 -4.66 14.85
CA ASP A 28 -7.57 -3.56 15.81
C ASP A 28 -6.22 -2.94 16.20
N ASP A 29 -5.17 -3.75 16.34
CA ASP A 29 -3.80 -3.23 16.55
C ASP A 29 -3.38 -2.36 15.37
N ASN A 30 -3.67 -2.80 14.13
CA ASN A 30 -3.43 -2.02 12.92
C ASN A 30 -4.17 -0.68 12.95
N ARG A 31 -5.46 -0.67 13.27
CA ARG A 31 -6.24 0.57 13.41
C ARG A 31 -5.62 1.52 14.41
N HIS A 32 -5.24 1.01 15.59
CA HIS A 32 -4.64 1.82 16.65
C HIS A 32 -3.28 2.40 16.24
N LEU A 33 -2.42 1.60 15.62
CA LEU A 33 -1.12 2.02 15.13
C LEU A 33 -1.26 3.15 14.11
N TYR A 34 -2.01 2.92 13.04
CA TYR A 34 -2.16 3.87 11.94
C TYR A 34 -2.98 5.10 12.31
N LYS A 35 -3.91 4.99 13.26
CA LYS A 35 -4.56 6.16 13.84
C LYS A 35 -3.56 7.15 14.43
N ASN A 36 -2.58 6.66 15.18
CA ASN A 36 -1.56 7.49 15.81
C ASN A 36 -0.54 8.04 14.79
N TRP A 37 -0.31 7.29 13.70
CA TRP A 37 0.68 7.66 12.69
C TRP A 37 0.13 8.57 11.59
N ALA A 38 -1.17 8.57 11.33
CA ALA A 38 -1.77 9.19 10.16
C ALA A 38 -1.35 10.64 9.94
N ALA A 39 -1.32 11.46 11.00
CA ALA A 39 -1.01 12.90 10.91
C ALA A 39 0.44 13.19 10.50
N THR A 40 1.37 12.30 10.85
CA THR A 40 2.82 12.49 10.63
C THR A 40 3.42 11.43 9.70
N TYR A 41 2.60 10.53 9.16
CA TYR A 41 3.07 9.40 8.34
C TYR A 41 3.91 9.85 7.15
N ASP A 42 3.43 10.82 6.36
CA ASP A 42 4.14 11.28 5.16
C ASP A 42 5.48 11.93 5.51
N THR A 43 5.52 12.83 6.48
CA THR A 43 6.72 13.58 6.86
C THR A 43 7.61 12.83 7.85
N GLY A 44 7.01 12.11 8.79
CA GLY A 44 7.71 11.38 9.83
C GLY A 44 8.25 10.04 9.34
N PHE A 45 7.43 9.23 8.66
CA PHE A 45 7.83 7.91 8.20
C PHE A 45 8.37 7.92 6.76
N VAL A 46 7.56 8.39 5.79
CA VAL A 46 7.92 8.30 4.37
C VAL A 46 9.17 9.11 4.06
N ASP A 47 9.21 10.38 4.44
CA ASP A 47 10.31 11.27 4.09
C ASP A 47 11.57 10.99 4.94
N LYS A 48 11.44 10.85 6.26
CA LYS A 48 12.61 10.61 7.15
C LYS A 48 13.31 9.29 6.84
N ASN A 49 12.54 8.22 6.56
CA ASN A 49 13.11 6.92 6.23
C ASN A 49 13.42 6.75 4.75
N LYS A 50 13.17 7.77 3.91
CA LYS A 50 13.37 7.67 2.45
C LYS A 50 12.61 6.48 1.85
N TYR A 51 11.36 6.29 2.28
CA TYR A 51 10.49 5.18 1.87
C TYR A 51 9.95 5.45 0.46
N SER A 52 10.66 4.95 -0.54
CA SER A 52 10.36 5.17 -1.97
C SER A 52 9.46 4.08 -2.58
N TYR A 53 9.19 3.02 -1.85
CA TYR A 53 8.44 1.85 -2.30
C TYR A 53 7.07 2.19 -2.95
N PRO A 54 6.21 3.03 -2.33
CA PRO A 54 4.92 3.38 -2.94
C PRO A 54 5.06 4.06 -4.31
N LYS A 55 6.10 4.90 -4.48
CA LYS A 55 6.39 5.59 -5.75
C LYS A 55 6.87 4.60 -6.81
N ARG A 56 7.75 3.66 -6.45
CA ARG A 56 8.31 2.66 -7.37
C ARG A 56 7.25 1.70 -7.89
N ILE A 57 6.32 1.24 -7.03
CA ILE A 57 5.26 0.36 -7.49
C ILE A 57 4.28 1.08 -8.42
N ALA A 58 3.99 2.36 -8.17
CA ALA A 58 3.18 3.19 -9.07
C ALA A 58 3.85 3.35 -10.45
N GLU A 59 5.17 3.48 -10.50
CA GLU A 59 5.94 3.56 -11.75
C GLU A 59 5.91 2.24 -12.53
N ILE A 60 6.01 1.09 -11.86
CA ILE A 60 5.86 -0.23 -12.48
C ILE A 60 4.46 -0.41 -13.06
N CYS A 61 3.42 0.02 -12.32
CA CYS A 61 2.05 0.01 -12.82
C CYS A 61 1.91 0.85 -14.10
N ALA A 62 2.34 2.11 -14.05
CA ALA A 62 2.21 3.05 -15.15
C ALA A 62 2.95 2.59 -16.40
N ALA A 63 4.15 2.00 -16.24
CA ALA A 63 4.93 1.45 -17.35
C ALA A 63 4.27 0.25 -18.07
N SER A 64 3.19 -0.31 -17.49
CA SER A 64 2.50 -1.49 -18.03
C SER A 64 1.26 -1.18 -18.86
N VAL A 65 0.89 0.10 -18.96
CA VAL A 65 -0.32 0.59 -19.65
C VAL A 65 -0.03 1.85 -20.44
N SER A 66 -0.96 2.26 -21.32
CA SER A 66 -0.85 3.56 -21.99
C SER A 66 -1.28 4.69 -21.07
N THR A 67 -0.59 5.82 -21.09
CA THR A 67 -0.93 7.03 -20.33
C THR A 67 -2.26 7.65 -20.77
N THR A 68 -2.78 7.28 -21.94
CA THR A 68 -4.07 7.74 -22.50
C THR A 68 -5.23 6.86 -22.09
N ASP A 69 -5.00 5.72 -21.44
CA ASP A 69 -6.07 4.81 -21.04
C ASP A 69 -6.89 5.40 -19.87
N ALA A 70 -8.21 5.39 -20.03
CA ALA A 70 -9.15 5.77 -18.98
C ALA A 70 -9.41 4.58 -18.04
N LEU A 71 -8.40 4.20 -17.26
CA LEU A 71 -8.44 3.05 -16.38
C LEU A 71 -9.17 3.38 -15.06
N ARG A 72 -9.88 2.39 -14.52
CA ARG A 72 -10.35 2.42 -13.14
C ARG A 72 -9.42 1.56 -12.28
N VAL A 73 -8.80 2.19 -11.29
CA VAL A 73 -7.78 1.59 -10.44
C VAL A 73 -8.28 1.49 -9.01
N ILE A 74 -8.01 0.38 -8.32
CA ILE A 74 -8.17 0.26 -6.87
C ILE A 74 -6.79 0.21 -6.21
N ASP A 75 -6.58 1.09 -5.25
CA ASP A 75 -5.42 1.14 -4.36
C ASP A 75 -5.80 0.46 -3.04
N ILE A 76 -5.29 -0.75 -2.83
CA ILE A 76 -5.58 -1.59 -1.67
C ILE A 76 -4.57 -1.32 -0.56
N GLY A 77 -5.06 -0.93 0.62
CA GLY A 77 -4.24 -0.41 1.71
C GLY A 77 -3.63 0.93 1.34
N CYS A 78 -4.47 1.85 0.87
CA CYS A 78 -4.01 3.11 0.28
C CYS A 78 -3.35 4.07 1.28
N GLY A 79 -3.53 3.84 2.59
CA GLY A 79 -2.96 4.66 3.65
C GLY A 79 -3.31 6.14 3.48
N THR A 80 -2.32 7.01 3.59
CA THR A 80 -2.43 8.47 3.37
C THR A 80 -2.50 8.86 1.89
N GLY A 81 -2.40 7.89 0.96
CA GLY A 81 -2.55 8.12 -0.47
C GLY A 81 -1.27 8.34 -1.28
N VAL A 82 -0.10 7.96 -0.76
CA VAL A 82 1.19 8.18 -1.44
C VAL A 82 1.25 7.48 -2.82
N VAL A 83 0.72 6.26 -2.92
CA VAL A 83 0.62 5.51 -4.20
C VAL A 83 -0.28 6.25 -5.17
N GLY A 84 -1.49 6.62 -4.73
CA GLY A 84 -2.49 7.29 -5.56
C GLY A 84 -2.00 8.64 -6.11
N VAL A 85 -1.31 9.44 -5.28
CA VAL A 85 -0.68 10.70 -5.72
C VAL A 85 0.28 10.43 -6.88
N ARG A 86 1.26 9.54 -6.69
CA ARG A 86 2.23 9.22 -7.74
C ARG A 86 1.58 8.65 -8.98
N LEU A 87 0.62 7.74 -8.82
CA LEU A 87 -0.10 7.14 -9.94
C LEU A 87 -0.92 8.17 -10.72
N SER A 88 -1.54 9.14 -10.05
CA SER A 88 -2.30 10.22 -10.69
C SER A 88 -1.45 11.16 -11.55
N GLU A 89 -0.19 11.34 -11.20
CA GLU A 89 0.79 12.08 -12.00
C GLU A 89 1.17 11.33 -13.29
N LEU A 90 1.34 10.00 -13.17
CA LEU A 90 1.79 9.14 -14.27
C LEU A 90 0.64 8.75 -15.21
N LEU A 91 -0.57 8.61 -14.67
CA LEU A 91 -1.80 8.22 -15.39
C LEU A 91 -2.89 9.27 -15.15
N PRO A 92 -2.80 10.44 -15.80
CA PRO A 92 -3.69 11.57 -15.50
C PRO A 92 -5.17 11.30 -15.80
N HIS A 93 -5.48 10.32 -16.67
CA HIS A 93 -6.83 9.94 -17.03
C HIS A 93 -7.41 8.78 -16.19
N ALA A 94 -6.60 8.19 -15.30
CA ALA A 94 -7.07 7.13 -14.43
C ALA A 94 -8.01 7.66 -13.33
N VAL A 95 -9.10 6.94 -13.10
CA VAL A 95 -9.94 7.09 -11.91
C VAL A 95 -9.41 6.15 -10.84
N ILE A 96 -8.95 6.69 -9.73
CA ILE A 96 -8.34 5.94 -8.64
C ILE A 96 -9.31 5.93 -7.47
N ASP A 97 -9.69 4.74 -7.01
CA ASP A 97 -10.41 4.54 -5.76
C ASP A 97 -9.45 3.93 -4.74
N GLY A 98 -9.68 4.16 -3.43
CA GLY A 98 -8.82 3.65 -2.37
C GLY A 98 -9.61 2.85 -1.34
N ALA A 99 -8.96 1.83 -0.76
CA ALA A 99 -9.49 1.08 0.36
C ALA A 99 -8.42 0.91 1.44
N ASP A 100 -8.79 1.17 2.69
CA ASP A 100 -7.91 1.02 3.86
C ASP A 100 -8.72 0.63 5.09
N ILE A 101 -8.08 0.06 6.10
CA ILE A 101 -8.73 -0.30 7.37
C ILE A 101 -8.85 0.89 8.32
N SER A 102 -8.04 1.92 8.15
CA SER A 102 -7.97 3.10 9.02
C SER A 102 -8.73 4.28 8.44
N ALA A 103 -9.81 4.69 9.12
CA ALA A 103 -10.57 5.89 8.77
C ALA A 103 -9.70 7.15 8.82
N GLU A 104 -8.73 7.21 9.75
CA GLU A 104 -7.81 8.33 9.88
C GLU A 104 -6.86 8.42 8.68
N MET A 105 -6.32 7.30 8.20
CA MET A 105 -5.53 7.26 6.96
C MET A 105 -6.34 7.73 5.76
N LEU A 106 -7.59 7.23 5.63
CA LEU A 106 -8.50 7.64 4.55
C LEU A 106 -8.83 9.14 4.60
N HIS A 107 -8.90 9.75 5.79
CA HIS A 107 -9.09 11.18 5.93
C HIS A 107 -7.93 11.97 5.28
N PHE A 108 -6.68 11.53 5.45
CA PHE A 108 -5.53 12.15 4.80
C PHE A 108 -5.50 11.86 3.29
N ALA A 109 -5.84 10.64 2.86
CA ALA A 109 -5.97 10.32 1.44
C ALA A 109 -7.02 11.22 0.74
N ALA A 110 -8.14 11.50 1.40
CA ALA A 110 -9.19 12.38 0.89
C ALA A 110 -8.72 13.82 0.64
N SER A 111 -7.68 14.26 1.35
CA SER A 111 -7.10 15.62 1.20
C SER A 111 -6.14 15.73 0.02
N LYS A 112 -5.72 14.61 -0.60
CA LYS A 112 -4.77 14.61 -1.70
C LYS A 112 -5.42 15.13 -2.98
N VAL A 113 -4.74 16.07 -3.64
CA VAL A 113 -5.20 16.66 -4.89
C VAL A 113 -4.20 16.50 -6.02
N ARG A 114 -4.72 16.42 -7.23
CA ARG A 114 -3.98 16.43 -8.50
C ARG A 114 -3.47 17.85 -8.81
N ALA A 115 -2.64 17.99 -9.83
CA ALA A 115 -2.14 19.28 -10.30
C ALA A 115 -3.24 20.25 -10.74
N ASP A 116 -4.40 19.76 -11.17
CA ASP A 116 -5.58 20.53 -11.54
C ASP A 116 -6.55 20.82 -10.37
N ALA A 117 -6.11 20.57 -9.14
CA ALA A 117 -6.84 20.70 -7.89
C ALA A 117 -8.05 19.74 -7.72
N ASN A 118 -8.26 18.77 -8.62
CA ASN A 118 -9.23 17.72 -8.42
C ASN A 118 -8.73 16.69 -7.39
N PRO A 119 -9.62 16.00 -6.66
CA PRO A 119 -9.21 14.92 -5.76
C PRO A 119 -8.41 13.83 -6.50
N VAL A 120 -7.41 13.27 -5.82
CA VAL A 120 -6.68 12.08 -6.33
C VAL A 120 -7.59 10.88 -6.36
N TYR A 121 -8.34 10.65 -5.28
CA TYR A 121 -9.25 9.52 -5.14
C TYR A 121 -10.69 9.91 -5.47
N GLY A 122 -11.38 9.06 -6.25
CA GLY A 122 -12.81 9.19 -6.53
C GLY A 122 -13.66 8.67 -5.38
N GLU A 123 -13.41 7.44 -4.96
CA GLU A 123 -14.06 6.81 -3.81
C GLU A 123 -13.00 6.32 -2.81
N LEU A 124 -13.29 6.48 -1.52
CA LEU A 124 -12.48 5.94 -0.43
C LEU A 124 -13.38 5.07 0.46
N SER A 125 -12.96 3.85 0.74
CA SER A 125 -13.73 2.87 1.48
C SER A 125 -12.95 2.35 2.69
N GLU A 126 -13.54 2.42 3.88
CA GLU A 126 -13.01 1.74 5.05
C GLU A 126 -13.34 0.24 4.94
N VAL A 127 -12.32 -0.61 4.87
CA VAL A 127 -12.47 -2.03 4.59
C VAL A 127 -11.48 -2.86 5.42
N ASP A 128 -12.01 -3.84 6.14
CA ASP A 128 -11.22 -4.88 6.76
C ASP A 128 -11.06 -6.06 5.77
N LEU A 129 -9.85 -6.22 5.24
CA LEU A 129 -9.52 -7.24 4.24
C LEU A 129 -9.31 -8.64 4.85
N THR A 130 -9.44 -8.80 6.17
CA THR A 130 -9.52 -10.12 6.82
C THR A 130 -10.94 -10.71 6.73
N LEU A 131 -11.92 -9.88 6.37
CA LEU A 131 -13.31 -10.26 6.16
C LEU A 131 -13.60 -10.52 4.67
N PRO A 132 -14.70 -11.21 4.33
CA PRO A 132 -15.10 -11.44 2.94
C PRO A 132 -15.25 -10.13 2.15
N ILE A 133 -14.64 -10.07 0.98
CA ILE A 133 -14.72 -8.91 0.09
C ILE A 133 -16.10 -8.84 -0.55
N THR A 134 -16.91 -7.87 -0.12
CA THR A 134 -18.27 -7.64 -0.64
C THR A 134 -18.40 -6.38 -1.49
N PHE A 135 -17.38 -5.51 -1.45
CA PHE A 135 -17.38 -4.25 -2.20
C PHE A 135 -16.77 -4.41 -3.59
N ALA A 136 -17.25 -3.60 -4.53
CA ALA A 136 -16.60 -3.30 -5.82
C ALA A 136 -16.20 -4.53 -6.69
N GLN A 137 -17.01 -5.59 -6.67
CA GLN A 137 -16.75 -6.81 -7.46
C GLN A 137 -16.69 -6.53 -8.96
N SER A 138 -15.66 -7.04 -9.65
CA SER A 138 -15.45 -6.93 -11.10
C SER A 138 -15.55 -5.49 -11.63
N ARG A 139 -15.04 -4.52 -10.85
CA ARG A 139 -15.17 -3.09 -11.14
C ARG A 139 -13.90 -2.46 -11.74
N TYR A 140 -12.72 -3.00 -11.42
CA TYR A 140 -11.45 -2.34 -11.71
C TYR A 140 -10.68 -2.99 -12.84
N ASP A 141 -10.02 -2.15 -13.64
CA ASP A 141 -9.10 -2.56 -14.70
C ASP A 141 -7.71 -2.88 -14.12
N MET A 142 -7.38 -2.26 -12.97
CA MET A 142 -6.11 -2.43 -12.28
C MET A 142 -6.28 -2.44 -10.76
N LEU A 143 -5.50 -3.28 -10.10
CA LEU A 143 -5.31 -3.31 -8.66
C LEU A 143 -3.84 -3.02 -8.35
N ILE A 144 -3.60 -2.10 -7.43
CA ILE A 144 -2.27 -1.79 -6.89
C ILE A 144 -2.30 -1.91 -5.37
N SER A 145 -1.22 -2.37 -4.75
CA SER A 145 -1.06 -2.38 -3.29
C SER A 145 0.40 -2.27 -2.93
N ALA A 146 0.74 -1.38 -2.01
CA ALA A 146 2.08 -1.20 -1.45
C ALA A 146 2.04 -1.06 0.07
N GLY A 147 2.81 -1.90 0.78
CA GLY A 147 2.93 -1.83 2.24
C GLY A 147 1.84 -2.56 3.03
N THR A 148 0.84 -3.12 2.36
CA THR A 148 -0.29 -3.82 3.00
C THR A 148 0.03 -5.29 3.30
N PHE A 149 0.79 -5.95 2.42
CA PHE A 149 1.19 -7.34 2.58
C PHE A 149 2.61 -7.40 3.18
N THR A 150 2.70 -7.23 4.49
CA THR A 150 3.94 -7.21 5.27
C THR A 150 3.73 -7.90 6.62
N HIS A 151 4.80 -8.02 7.43
CA HIS A 151 4.75 -8.66 8.74
C HIS A 151 3.65 -8.05 9.63
N GLY A 152 2.93 -8.90 10.33
CA GLY A 152 1.85 -8.51 11.23
C GLY A 152 0.55 -8.03 10.53
N HIS A 153 0.51 -8.01 9.19
CA HIS A 153 -0.64 -7.53 8.44
C HIS A 153 -1.35 -8.69 7.70
N LEU A 154 -1.54 -8.55 6.38
CA LEU A 154 -2.37 -9.47 5.60
C LEU A 154 -1.56 -10.62 4.98
N GLY A 155 -2.15 -11.81 5.01
CA GLY A 155 -1.62 -13.02 4.38
C GLY A 155 -2.12 -13.23 2.95
N PRO A 156 -1.74 -14.38 2.34
CA PRO A 156 -2.08 -14.71 0.96
C PRO A 156 -3.59 -14.84 0.70
N ASP A 157 -4.39 -15.27 1.68
CA ASP A 157 -5.84 -15.40 1.51
C ASP A 157 -6.50 -14.06 1.20
N SER A 158 -6.08 -12.99 1.90
CA SER A 158 -6.55 -11.64 1.63
C SER A 158 -6.10 -11.14 0.25
N LEU A 159 -4.88 -11.50 -0.20
CA LEU A 159 -4.41 -11.19 -1.56
C LEU A 159 -5.31 -11.86 -2.61
N ILE A 160 -5.62 -13.14 -2.45
CA ILE A 160 -6.51 -13.86 -3.37
C ILE A 160 -7.93 -13.29 -3.35
N ALA A 161 -8.43 -12.90 -2.17
CA ALA A 161 -9.77 -12.32 -2.03
C ALA A 161 -9.93 -11.01 -2.80
N VAL A 162 -8.93 -10.10 -2.76
CA VAL A 162 -9.00 -8.81 -3.46
C VAL A 162 -8.98 -8.94 -4.99
N VAL A 163 -8.59 -10.09 -5.56
CA VAL A 163 -8.69 -10.37 -7.00
C VAL A 163 -10.14 -10.28 -7.49
N SER A 164 -11.13 -10.52 -6.62
CA SER A 164 -12.55 -10.39 -6.95
C SER A 164 -12.95 -9.00 -7.43
N THR A 165 -12.21 -7.96 -7.00
CA THR A 165 -12.46 -6.56 -7.40
C THR A 165 -12.08 -6.27 -8.85
N LEU A 166 -11.17 -7.05 -9.42
CA LEU A 166 -10.75 -6.91 -10.82
C LEU A 166 -11.83 -7.41 -11.79
N LYS A 167 -11.95 -6.74 -12.91
CA LYS A 167 -12.63 -7.26 -14.10
C LYS A 167 -11.87 -8.47 -14.67
N PRO A 168 -12.53 -9.39 -15.41
CA PRO A 168 -11.79 -10.35 -16.22
C PRO A 168 -10.75 -9.65 -17.12
N GLY A 169 -9.51 -10.16 -17.12
CA GLY A 169 -8.37 -9.55 -17.81
C GLY A 169 -7.72 -8.36 -17.08
N GLY A 170 -8.31 -7.85 -15.98
CA GLY A 170 -7.74 -6.77 -15.16
C GLY A 170 -6.39 -7.16 -14.57
N GLN A 171 -5.50 -6.19 -14.39
CA GLN A 171 -4.13 -6.40 -13.92
C GLN A 171 -3.98 -6.13 -12.42
N ALA A 172 -3.20 -6.97 -11.75
CA ALA A 172 -2.77 -6.75 -10.37
C ALA A 172 -1.26 -6.46 -10.28
N PHE A 173 -0.92 -5.53 -9.39
CA PHE A 173 0.45 -5.20 -9.00
C PHE A 173 0.48 -5.17 -7.47
N VAL A 174 0.79 -6.30 -6.87
CA VAL A 174 0.76 -6.46 -5.42
C VAL A 174 2.17 -6.55 -4.89
N GLY A 175 2.54 -5.55 -4.15
CA GLY A 175 3.82 -5.52 -3.46
C GLY A 175 3.75 -6.21 -2.11
N ILE A 176 4.66 -7.13 -1.88
CA ILE A 176 4.73 -7.98 -0.68
C ILE A 176 6.16 -7.88 -0.13
N ASN A 177 6.31 -7.63 1.17
CA ASN A 177 7.63 -7.71 1.80
C ASN A 177 8.25 -9.08 1.50
N LYS A 178 9.51 -9.12 1.07
CA LYS A 178 10.16 -10.36 0.60
C LYS A 178 10.24 -11.44 1.66
N GLN A 179 10.51 -11.07 2.91
CA GLN A 179 10.57 -12.04 4.02
C GLN A 179 9.16 -12.60 4.30
N HIS A 180 8.15 -11.73 4.29
CA HIS A 180 6.75 -12.11 4.47
C HIS A 180 6.25 -13.01 3.33
N PHE A 181 6.64 -12.72 2.08
CA PHE A 181 6.34 -13.54 0.91
C PHE A 181 6.80 -15.00 1.08
N VAL A 182 8.06 -15.16 1.52
CA VAL A 182 8.65 -16.49 1.72
C VAL A 182 8.06 -17.21 2.93
N ALA A 183 7.87 -16.48 4.05
CA ALA A 183 7.46 -17.08 5.32
C ALA A 183 5.99 -17.55 5.33
N ASN A 184 5.11 -16.88 4.56
CA ASN A 184 3.66 -17.08 4.64
C ASN A 184 3.05 -17.77 3.40
N GLY A 185 3.86 -18.37 2.52
CA GLY A 185 3.37 -19.22 1.44
C GLY A 185 2.62 -18.49 0.32
N PHE A 186 2.94 -17.22 0.06
CA PHE A 186 2.32 -16.45 -1.02
C PHE A 186 2.51 -17.10 -2.40
N GLU A 187 3.70 -17.64 -2.67
CA GLU A 187 3.98 -18.32 -3.94
C GLU A 187 3.03 -19.51 -4.13
N GLN A 188 2.87 -20.34 -3.10
CA GLN A 188 1.97 -21.50 -3.16
C GLN A 188 0.52 -21.10 -3.36
N ALA A 189 0.06 -20.03 -2.70
CA ALA A 189 -1.31 -19.52 -2.86
C ALA A 189 -1.56 -18.98 -4.28
N LEU A 190 -0.60 -18.23 -4.84
CA LEU A 190 -0.66 -17.74 -6.21
C LEU A 190 -0.65 -18.89 -7.24
N GLN A 191 0.18 -19.91 -7.06
CA GLN A 191 0.19 -21.10 -7.91
C GLN A 191 -1.13 -21.88 -7.83
N SER A 192 -1.74 -21.96 -6.64
CA SER A 192 -3.06 -22.57 -6.48
C SER A 192 -4.15 -21.77 -7.21
N ALA A 193 -4.05 -20.44 -7.20
CA ALA A 193 -4.95 -19.56 -7.95
C ALA A 193 -4.78 -19.70 -9.47
N VAL A 194 -3.56 -19.92 -9.97
CA VAL A 194 -3.29 -20.26 -11.37
C VAL A 194 -3.93 -21.60 -11.73
N ALA A 195 -3.68 -22.63 -10.92
CA ALA A 195 -4.21 -23.98 -11.16
C ALA A 195 -5.74 -24.02 -11.17
N SER A 196 -6.41 -23.15 -10.39
CA SER A 196 -7.87 -23.01 -10.40
C SER A 196 -8.42 -22.15 -11.53
N GLY A 197 -7.57 -21.53 -12.35
CA GLY A 197 -7.99 -20.61 -13.42
C GLY A 197 -8.50 -19.26 -12.91
N LEU A 198 -8.14 -18.85 -11.71
CA LEU A 198 -8.53 -17.54 -11.17
C LEU A 198 -7.65 -16.42 -11.69
N ILE A 199 -6.34 -16.69 -11.85
CA ILE A 199 -5.35 -15.72 -12.33
C ILE A 199 -4.44 -16.34 -13.40
N THR A 200 -3.79 -15.50 -14.18
CA THR A 200 -2.69 -15.92 -15.06
C THR A 200 -1.42 -16.18 -14.26
N GLU A 201 -0.44 -16.88 -14.87
CA GLU A 201 0.88 -17.08 -14.28
C GLU A 201 1.48 -15.74 -13.85
N PRO A 202 1.86 -15.58 -12.56
CA PRO A 202 2.44 -14.32 -12.07
C PRO A 202 3.90 -14.15 -12.53
N THR A 203 4.29 -12.91 -12.74
CA THR A 203 5.68 -12.50 -12.83
C THR A 203 6.07 -11.74 -11.58
N TYR A 204 7.32 -11.89 -11.13
CA TYR A 204 7.82 -11.29 -9.91
C TYR A 204 8.93 -10.29 -10.20
N ILE A 205 8.83 -9.09 -9.60
CA ILE A 205 9.81 -8.02 -9.73
C ILE A 205 10.30 -7.68 -8.33
N GLU A 206 11.60 -7.82 -8.07
CA GLU A 206 12.19 -7.36 -6.81
C GLU A 206 12.49 -5.87 -6.87
N ILE A 207 12.07 -5.12 -5.84
CA ILE A 207 12.34 -3.69 -5.72
C ILE A 207 12.81 -3.35 -4.31
N GLN A 208 13.72 -2.37 -4.20
CA GLN A 208 14.11 -1.79 -2.93
C GLN A 208 12.96 -0.99 -2.34
N MET A 209 12.72 -1.12 -1.04
CA MET A 209 11.65 -0.38 -0.35
C MET A 209 12.10 1.02 0.06
N TYR A 210 13.40 1.21 0.32
CA TYR A 210 13.98 2.45 0.80
C TYR A 210 15.14 2.90 -0.09
N ASP A 211 15.36 4.21 -0.15
CA ASP A 211 16.49 4.77 -0.89
C ASP A 211 17.78 4.70 -0.06
N GLU A 212 18.91 4.90 -0.74
CA GLU A 212 20.24 4.92 -0.14
C GLU A 212 20.34 5.97 0.98
N GLY A 213 20.98 5.59 2.08
CA GLY A 213 21.10 6.39 3.28
C GLY A 213 19.92 6.28 4.25
N SER A 214 18.95 5.36 3.99
CA SER A 214 17.99 4.90 4.99
C SER A 214 18.64 3.85 5.91
N ALA A 215 18.25 3.81 7.18
CA ALA A 215 18.62 2.73 8.09
C ALA A 215 18.08 1.36 7.62
N HIS A 216 17.00 1.37 6.82
CA HIS A 216 16.34 0.20 6.24
C HIS A 216 16.73 -0.06 4.78
N TYR A 217 17.81 0.57 4.30
CA TYR A 217 18.32 0.30 2.98
C TYR A 217 18.74 -1.17 2.85
N GLY A 218 18.19 -1.84 1.82
CA GLY A 218 18.36 -3.28 1.64
C GLY A 218 17.08 -4.09 1.88
N ASP A 219 16.05 -3.51 2.51
CA ASP A 219 14.74 -4.13 2.57
C ASP A 219 14.11 -4.16 1.18
N VAL A 220 13.65 -5.34 0.79
CA VAL A 220 13.16 -5.64 -0.55
C VAL A 220 11.70 -6.08 -0.50
N ALA A 221 10.93 -5.60 -1.47
CA ALA A 221 9.60 -6.15 -1.76
C ALA A 221 9.62 -6.95 -3.07
N ILE A 222 8.74 -7.95 -3.13
CA ILE A 222 8.38 -8.67 -4.35
C ILE A 222 7.08 -8.07 -4.86
N VAL A 223 7.08 -7.53 -6.07
CA VAL A 223 5.86 -7.13 -6.77
C VAL A 223 5.37 -8.32 -7.60
N ALA A 224 4.28 -8.94 -7.16
CA ALA A 224 3.59 -9.96 -7.92
C ALA A 224 2.67 -9.29 -8.96
N LYS A 225 2.95 -9.54 -10.25
CA LYS A 225 2.17 -9.01 -11.37
C LYS A 225 1.47 -10.16 -12.08
N PHE A 226 0.15 -10.07 -12.19
CA PHE A 226 -0.70 -11.07 -12.86
C PHE A 226 -1.98 -10.42 -13.40
N ARG A 227 -2.81 -11.23 -14.11
CA ARG A 227 -4.16 -10.82 -14.50
C ARG A 227 -5.20 -11.72 -13.86
N LYS A 228 -6.38 -11.19 -13.63
CA LYS A 228 -7.56 -12.03 -13.41
C LYS A 228 -7.92 -12.74 -14.71
N ALA A 229 -8.13 -14.04 -14.66
CA ALA A 229 -8.49 -14.84 -15.81
C ALA A 229 -9.95 -14.64 -16.25
#